data_3938fdc3855bdef894da0790388911f2
#
_entry.id   3938fdc3855bdef894da0790388911f2
#
_cell.length_a   1.000
_cell.length_b   1.000
_cell.length_c   1.000
_cell.angle_alpha   90.00
_cell.angle_beta   90.00
_cell.angle_gamma   90.00
#
_symmetry.space_group_name_H-M   'P 1'
#
loop_
_entity.id
_entity.type
_entity.pdbx_description
1 polymer ?
#
loop_
_entity_poly.entity_id
_entity_poly.type
_entity_poly.pdbx_seq_one_letter_code
_entity_poly.pdbx_strand_id
1 'polypeptide(L)'
;EDGEDIVRRLPIIHDDSFFDDVMQELLINDDTPDLSEKWDCPGLRALAIFALGLACGTLRMTPQNLYRNAQQLVEKDEELIDIAIHLKVFDFLNFTFLENPVIFKTEFFYRRLHTLFTDFIEIMHTKVTELRARADETARTVQSYQQQGLEPPATVDNNFANLLLAIGKFYENDQLELQLSLEYWGPMEKDPGAFHRTSSRSVCLFKFMRLAGDLLPQTLFIPYLKMLAGISGNPQSARNAFNLLKQ
;
A
#
# COMPACT_ATOMS: atom_id res chain seq x y z
N GLU A 1 21.45 -18.25 10.51
CA GLU A 1 21.91 -17.85 11.87
C GLU A 1 22.00 -16.34 12.02
N ASP A 2 22.56 -15.62 11.04
CA ASP A 2 22.78 -14.15 11.14
C ASP A 2 21.47 -13.32 11.10
N GLY A 3 20.41 -13.80 10.46
CA GLY A 3 19.14 -13.09 10.35
C GLY A 3 18.33 -13.06 11.65
N GLU A 4 18.34 -14.15 12.41
CA GLU A 4 17.64 -14.22 13.70
C GLU A 4 18.29 -13.32 14.77
N ASP A 5 19.61 -13.13 14.69
CA ASP A 5 20.36 -12.30 15.65
C ASP A 5 20.09 -10.79 15.40
N ILE A 6 19.89 -10.38 14.15
CA ILE A 6 19.53 -8.99 13.80
C ILE A 6 18.14 -8.66 14.32
N VAL A 7 17.17 -9.55 14.09
CA VAL A 7 15.77 -9.37 14.53
C VAL A 7 15.69 -9.30 16.07
N ARG A 8 16.46 -10.12 16.80
CA ARG A 8 16.53 -10.10 18.27
C ARG A 8 17.07 -8.78 18.85
N ARG A 9 17.72 -7.95 18.03
CA ARG A 9 18.32 -6.67 18.47
C ARG A 9 17.47 -5.45 18.11
N LEU A 10 16.33 -5.62 17.43
CA LEU A 10 15.47 -4.50 17.09
C LEU A 10 14.76 -3.96 18.33
N PRO A 11 14.97 -2.68 18.72
CA PRO A 11 14.36 -2.10 19.93
C PRO A 11 12.84 -2.26 19.96
N ILE A 12 12.17 -2.05 18.85
CA ILE A 12 10.70 -2.13 18.73
C ILE A 12 10.13 -3.50 19.17
N ILE A 13 10.94 -4.55 19.15
CA ILE A 13 10.50 -5.92 19.48
C ILE A 13 10.80 -6.26 20.93
N HIS A 14 11.81 -5.63 21.54
CA HIS A 14 12.36 -6.02 22.85
C HIS A 14 12.24 -4.92 23.91
N ASP A 15 11.96 -3.70 23.51
CA ASP A 15 11.84 -2.55 24.40
C ASP A 15 10.41 -2.02 24.34
N ASP A 16 9.62 -2.35 25.35
CA ASP A 16 8.23 -1.91 25.45
C ASP A 16 8.12 -0.39 25.51
N SER A 17 9.08 0.27 26.18
CA SER A 17 9.10 1.73 26.30
C SER A 17 9.37 2.38 24.94
N PHE A 18 10.24 1.78 24.12
CA PHE A 18 10.54 2.31 22.79
C PHE A 18 9.31 2.33 21.87
N PHE A 19 8.52 1.24 21.90
CA PHE A 19 7.30 1.19 21.11
C PHE A 19 6.27 2.23 21.59
N ASP A 20 6.07 2.34 22.90
CA ASP A 20 5.15 3.31 23.49
C ASP A 20 5.60 4.75 23.19
N ASP A 21 6.88 5.05 23.25
CA ASP A 21 7.44 6.35 22.88
C ASP A 21 7.19 6.69 21.42
N VAL A 22 7.40 5.72 20.50
CA VAL A 22 7.12 5.89 19.07
C VAL A 22 5.63 6.10 18.84
N MET A 23 4.76 5.33 19.49
CA MET A 23 3.31 5.49 19.40
C MET A 23 2.87 6.85 19.92
N GLN A 24 3.42 7.30 21.05
CA GLN A 24 3.13 8.62 21.60
C GLN A 24 3.53 9.73 20.63
N GLU A 25 4.71 9.66 20.01
CA GLU A 25 5.15 10.65 19.02
C GLU A 25 4.32 10.66 17.75
N LEU A 26 3.89 9.48 17.27
CA LEU A 26 3.13 9.35 16.02
C LEU A 26 1.65 9.62 16.20
N LEU A 27 1.05 9.25 17.36
CA LEU A 27 -0.40 9.34 17.61
C LEU A 27 -0.79 10.54 18.46
N ILE A 28 0.05 11.56 18.58
CA ILE A 28 -0.29 12.82 19.24
C ILE A 28 -1.64 13.33 18.72
N ASN A 29 -2.61 13.47 19.60
CA ASN A 29 -3.94 13.91 19.24
C ASN A 29 -3.92 15.37 18.75
N ASP A 30 -4.52 15.61 17.60
CA ASP A 30 -4.68 16.94 17.00
C ASP A 30 -5.55 17.87 17.87
N ASP A 31 -6.22 17.34 18.91
CA ASP A 31 -7.06 18.11 19.84
C ASP A 31 -6.26 18.98 20.83
N THR A 32 -4.94 18.82 20.91
CA THR A 32 -4.08 19.69 21.69
C THR A 32 -3.37 20.69 20.76
N PRO A 33 -3.73 22.01 20.83
CA PRO A 33 -3.21 23.03 19.89
C PRO A 33 -1.68 23.13 19.84
N ASP A 34 -1.00 22.71 20.90
CA ASP A 34 0.47 22.80 21.04
C ASP A 34 1.24 21.68 20.31
N LEU A 35 0.55 20.64 19.84
CA LEU A 35 1.21 19.44 19.31
C LEU A 35 1.01 19.23 17.80
N SER A 36 0.04 19.90 17.19
CA SER A 36 -0.16 19.92 15.73
C SER A 36 1.00 20.63 15.00
N GLU A 37 1.70 21.52 15.66
CA GLU A 37 2.91 22.19 15.15
C GLU A 37 4.17 21.31 15.13
N LYS A 38 4.12 20.11 15.74
CA LYS A 38 5.30 19.27 15.94
C LYS A 38 5.79 18.56 14.65
N TRP A 39 4.93 18.40 13.68
CA TRP A 39 5.27 17.80 12.41
C TRP A 39 5.25 18.82 11.27
N ASP A 40 6.43 19.24 10.80
CA ASP A 40 6.56 20.14 9.65
C ASP A 40 5.94 19.56 8.36
N CYS A 41 5.82 18.24 8.30
CA CYS A 41 5.23 17.53 7.18
C CYS A 41 4.23 16.45 7.66
N PRO A 42 2.93 16.77 7.77
CA PRO A 42 1.91 15.82 8.20
C PRO A 42 1.83 14.55 7.36
N GLY A 43 2.14 14.65 6.07
CA GLY A 43 2.17 13.49 5.17
C GLY A 43 3.27 12.49 5.52
N LEU A 44 4.44 12.94 6.01
CA LEU A 44 5.47 12.02 6.50
C LEU A 44 5.04 11.31 7.78
N ARG A 45 4.31 11.98 8.66
CA ARG A 45 3.68 11.34 9.83
C ARG A 45 2.72 10.23 9.38
N ALA A 46 1.82 10.52 8.44
CA ALA A 46 0.90 9.54 7.89
C ALA A 46 1.64 8.32 7.30
N LEU A 47 2.72 8.55 6.56
CA LEU A 47 3.54 7.49 5.97
C LEU A 47 4.27 6.68 7.04
N ALA A 48 4.79 7.32 8.10
CA ALA A 48 5.45 6.64 9.22
C ALA A 48 4.46 5.74 9.99
N ILE A 49 3.24 6.23 10.28
CA ILE A 49 2.17 5.44 10.90
C ILE A 49 1.80 4.25 10.01
N PHE A 50 1.67 4.46 8.70
CA PHE A 50 1.38 3.42 7.74
C PHE A 50 2.45 2.32 7.73
N ALA A 51 3.72 2.71 7.67
CA ALA A 51 4.85 1.78 7.70
C ALA A 51 4.91 1.01 9.03
N LEU A 52 4.64 1.66 10.15
CA LEU A 52 4.58 1.02 11.47
C LEU A 52 3.45 -0.01 11.54
N GLY A 53 2.25 0.33 11.08
CA GLY A 53 1.11 -0.59 11.01
C GLY A 53 1.42 -1.84 10.18
N LEU A 54 2.08 -1.68 9.02
CA LEU A 54 2.52 -2.80 8.20
C LEU A 54 3.59 -3.64 8.90
N ALA A 55 4.55 -3.01 9.58
CA ALA A 55 5.56 -3.72 10.36
C ALA A 55 4.93 -4.55 11.48
N CYS A 56 3.94 -4.01 12.19
CA CYS A 56 3.15 -4.76 13.18
C CYS A 56 2.39 -5.93 12.53
N GLY A 57 1.77 -5.70 11.36
CA GLY A 57 1.05 -6.73 10.61
C GLY A 57 1.94 -7.89 10.14
N THR A 58 3.20 -7.62 9.79
CA THR A 58 4.15 -8.69 9.40
C THR A 58 4.43 -9.69 10.52
N LEU A 59 4.27 -9.28 11.77
CA LEU A 59 4.44 -10.16 12.92
C LEU A 59 3.40 -11.30 12.98
N ARG A 60 2.24 -11.14 12.30
CA ARG A 60 1.26 -12.25 12.16
C ARG A 60 1.82 -13.44 11.41
N MET A 61 2.73 -13.19 10.47
CA MET A 61 3.38 -14.21 9.65
C MET A 61 4.58 -14.87 10.35
N THR A 62 4.99 -14.33 11.50
CA THR A 62 6.15 -14.75 12.24
C THR A 62 5.74 -15.63 13.42
N PRO A 63 6.51 -16.68 13.77
CA PRO A 63 6.21 -17.50 14.95
C PRO A 63 6.13 -16.63 16.21
N GLN A 64 4.95 -16.57 16.84
CA GLN A 64 4.66 -15.68 17.97
C GLN A 64 5.54 -15.93 19.21
N ASN A 65 6.17 -17.08 19.31
CA ASN A 65 7.08 -17.42 20.41
C ASN A 65 8.46 -16.75 20.31
N LEU A 66 8.76 -16.07 19.20
CA LEU A 66 10.03 -15.35 19.02
C LEU A 66 10.03 -13.95 19.65
N TYR A 67 8.86 -13.38 19.94
CA TYR A 67 8.75 -11.98 20.37
C TYR A 67 7.87 -11.84 21.61
N ARG A 68 8.38 -11.13 22.63
CA ARG A 68 7.71 -10.98 23.93
C ARG A 68 6.38 -10.27 23.85
N ASN A 69 6.22 -9.30 22.93
CA ASN A 69 5.06 -8.43 22.80
C ASN A 69 4.36 -8.56 21.45
N ALA A 70 4.66 -9.61 20.68
CA ALA A 70 4.15 -9.78 19.32
C ALA A 70 2.62 -9.67 19.24
N GLN A 71 1.89 -10.18 20.21
CA GLN A 71 0.43 -10.15 20.22
C GLN A 71 -0.11 -8.72 20.36
N GLN A 72 0.45 -7.93 21.28
CA GLN A 72 0.03 -6.53 21.49
C GLN A 72 0.32 -5.66 20.27
N LEU A 73 1.47 -5.89 19.62
CA LEU A 73 1.85 -5.18 18.40
C LEU A 73 0.94 -5.54 17.23
N VAL A 74 0.60 -6.81 17.07
CA VAL A 74 -0.32 -7.28 16.03
C VAL A 74 -1.73 -6.70 16.21
N GLU A 75 -2.21 -6.55 17.44
CA GLU A 75 -3.53 -5.97 17.73
C GLU A 75 -3.64 -4.49 17.33
N LYS A 76 -2.52 -3.79 17.17
CA LYS A 76 -2.46 -2.36 16.78
C LYS A 76 -2.35 -2.12 15.28
N ASP A 77 -2.09 -3.13 14.48
CA ASP A 77 -1.77 -2.97 13.06
C ASP A 77 -2.92 -2.34 12.26
N GLU A 78 -4.15 -2.87 12.38
CA GLU A 78 -5.30 -2.35 11.66
C GLU A 78 -5.69 -0.93 12.10
N GLU A 79 -5.59 -0.62 13.40
CA GLU A 79 -5.83 0.72 13.93
C GLU A 79 -4.87 1.74 13.32
N LEU A 80 -3.57 1.42 13.27
CA LEU A 80 -2.55 2.27 12.68
C LEU A 80 -2.78 2.51 11.18
N ILE A 81 -3.17 1.47 10.45
CA ILE A 81 -3.50 1.58 9.03
C ILE A 81 -4.72 2.48 8.82
N ASP A 82 -5.77 2.35 9.64
CA ASP A 82 -6.95 3.21 9.55
C ASP A 82 -6.62 4.68 9.81
N ILE A 83 -5.79 4.96 10.82
CA ILE A 83 -5.30 6.32 11.10
C ILE A 83 -4.53 6.89 9.91
N ALA A 84 -3.59 6.12 9.35
CA ALA A 84 -2.80 6.56 8.20
C ALA A 84 -3.68 6.85 6.97
N ILE A 85 -4.68 6.02 6.71
CA ILE A 85 -5.64 6.23 5.62
C ILE A 85 -6.47 7.50 5.87
N HIS A 86 -6.92 7.71 7.11
CA HIS A 86 -7.63 8.92 7.51
C HIS A 86 -6.78 10.19 7.30
N LEU A 87 -5.49 10.10 7.62
CA LEU A 87 -4.49 11.15 7.38
C LEU A 87 -4.07 11.28 5.90
N LYS A 88 -4.75 10.60 4.98
CA LYS A 88 -4.54 10.72 3.53
C LYS A 88 -3.16 10.28 3.04
N VAL A 89 -2.65 9.17 3.58
CA VAL A 89 -1.33 8.63 3.22
C VAL A 89 -1.17 8.38 1.71
N PHE A 90 -2.21 7.92 1.01
CA PHE A 90 -2.14 7.66 -0.44
C PHE A 90 -2.13 8.95 -1.28
N ASP A 91 -2.77 10.02 -0.80
CA ASP A 91 -2.66 11.36 -1.39
C ASP A 91 -1.21 11.86 -1.28
N PHE A 92 -0.63 11.76 -0.08
CA PHE A 92 0.75 12.16 0.15
C PHE A 92 1.73 11.35 -0.71
N LEU A 93 1.58 10.03 -0.77
CA LEU A 93 2.40 9.17 -1.63
C LEU A 93 2.30 9.60 -3.09
N ASN A 94 1.09 9.78 -3.62
CA ASN A 94 0.86 10.05 -5.03
C ASN A 94 1.31 11.46 -5.45
N PHE A 95 0.96 12.48 -4.66
CA PHE A 95 1.11 13.89 -5.07
C PHE A 95 2.35 14.59 -4.49
N THR A 96 3.04 13.97 -3.53
CA THR A 96 4.21 14.59 -2.89
C THR A 96 5.41 13.66 -2.87
N PHE A 97 5.28 12.49 -2.24
CA PHE A 97 6.42 11.63 -1.99
C PHE A 97 7.02 11.08 -3.28
N LEU A 98 6.20 10.53 -4.17
CA LEU A 98 6.62 9.99 -5.47
C LEU A 98 6.96 11.07 -6.53
N GLU A 99 6.82 12.35 -6.20
CA GLU A 99 7.37 13.44 -7.03
C GLU A 99 8.88 13.63 -6.81
N ASN A 100 9.43 13.10 -5.73
CA ASN A 100 10.84 13.25 -5.43
C ASN A 100 11.70 12.25 -6.24
N PRO A 101 12.53 12.73 -7.19
CA PRO A 101 13.30 11.84 -8.07
C PRO A 101 14.39 11.04 -7.34
N VAL A 102 14.78 11.41 -6.12
CA VAL A 102 15.79 10.70 -5.32
C VAL A 102 15.31 9.28 -4.99
N ILE A 103 14.02 9.08 -4.80
CA ILE A 103 13.41 7.79 -4.48
C ILE A 103 13.72 6.75 -5.56
N PHE A 104 13.67 7.16 -6.84
CA PHE A 104 13.87 6.28 -7.99
C PHE A 104 15.34 6.03 -8.35
N LYS A 105 16.26 6.77 -7.73
CA LYS A 105 17.70 6.66 -7.97
C LYS A 105 18.42 5.79 -6.94
N THR A 106 17.75 5.42 -5.85
CA THR A 106 18.34 4.70 -4.74
C THR A 106 17.63 3.36 -4.57
N GLU A 107 18.34 2.27 -4.83
CA GLU A 107 17.81 0.91 -4.74
C GLU A 107 17.16 0.61 -3.38
N PHE A 108 17.76 1.11 -2.29
CA PHE A 108 17.21 0.96 -0.94
C PHE A 108 15.78 1.52 -0.84
N PHE A 109 15.55 2.76 -1.27
CA PHE A 109 14.21 3.36 -1.20
C PHE A 109 13.24 2.69 -2.15
N TYR A 110 13.68 2.34 -3.36
CA TYR A 110 12.83 1.66 -4.33
C TYR A 110 12.35 0.30 -3.81
N ARG A 111 13.25 -0.52 -3.24
CA ARG A 111 12.88 -1.81 -2.64
C ARG A 111 11.98 -1.64 -1.42
N ARG A 112 12.21 -0.62 -0.58
CA ARG A 112 11.36 -0.36 0.60
C ARG A 112 9.94 0.05 0.21
N LEU A 113 9.78 0.88 -0.81
CA LEU A 113 8.46 1.24 -1.33
C LEU A 113 7.75 0.07 -2.00
N HIS A 114 8.48 -0.74 -2.76
CA HIS A 114 7.93 -1.99 -3.29
C HIS A 114 7.37 -2.87 -2.15
N THR A 115 8.17 -3.10 -1.11
CA THR A 115 7.74 -3.85 0.07
C THR A 115 6.52 -3.20 0.73
N LEU A 116 6.50 -1.87 0.89
CA LEU A 116 5.37 -1.15 1.49
C LEU A 116 4.06 -1.42 0.74
N PHE A 117 4.05 -1.30 -0.59
CA PHE A 117 2.86 -1.57 -1.39
C PHE A 117 2.45 -3.04 -1.38
N THR A 118 3.42 -3.93 -1.50
CA THR A 118 3.14 -5.38 -1.57
C THR A 118 2.70 -5.94 -0.23
N ASP A 119 3.30 -5.51 0.88
CA ASP A 119 2.88 -5.88 2.23
C ASP A 119 1.48 -5.35 2.54
N PHE A 120 1.15 -4.12 2.15
CA PHE A 120 -0.21 -3.61 2.32
C PHE A 120 -1.23 -4.49 1.62
N ILE A 121 -0.98 -4.89 0.38
CA ILE A 121 -1.88 -5.74 -0.40
C ILE A 121 -1.98 -7.16 0.19
N GLU A 122 -0.85 -7.74 0.62
CA GLU A 122 -0.80 -9.12 1.13
C GLU A 122 -1.35 -9.22 2.55
N ILE A 123 -0.91 -8.34 3.45
CA ILE A 123 -1.18 -8.43 4.89
C ILE A 123 -2.53 -7.79 5.23
N MET A 124 -2.85 -6.66 4.59
CA MET A 124 -4.05 -5.86 4.88
C MET A 124 -5.16 -6.06 3.83
N HIS A 125 -5.33 -7.29 3.36
CA HIS A 125 -6.32 -7.60 2.31
C HIS A 125 -7.76 -7.19 2.66
N THR A 126 -8.13 -7.23 3.94
CA THR A 126 -9.43 -6.75 4.44
C THR A 126 -9.56 -5.25 4.20
N LYS A 127 -8.53 -4.45 4.56
CA LYS A 127 -8.51 -3.00 4.34
C LYS A 127 -8.54 -2.63 2.86
N VAL A 128 -7.83 -3.38 2.02
CA VAL A 128 -7.88 -3.22 0.55
C VAL A 128 -9.31 -3.43 0.04
N THR A 129 -10.00 -4.46 0.52
CA THR A 129 -11.40 -4.74 0.14
C THR A 129 -12.34 -3.65 0.62
N GLU A 130 -12.16 -3.14 1.84
CA GLU A 130 -12.93 -2.02 2.38
C GLU A 130 -12.73 -0.75 1.56
N LEU A 131 -11.48 -0.41 1.19
CA LEU A 131 -11.18 0.73 0.33
C LEU A 131 -11.85 0.61 -1.03
N ARG A 132 -11.84 -0.61 -1.61
CA ARG A 132 -12.52 -0.87 -2.88
C ARG A 132 -14.05 -0.68 -2.76
N ALA A 133 -14.66 -1.16 -1.69
CA ALA A 133 -16.09 -1.00 -1.44
C ALA A 133 -16.48 0.48 -1.23
N ARG A 134 -15.67 1.26 -0.50
CA ARG A 134 -15.87 2.72 -0.35
C ARG A 134 -15.75 3.46 -1.69
N ALA A 135 -14.84 3.01 -2.56
CA ALA A 135 -14.72 3.59 -3.90
C ALA A 135 -15.95 3.31 -4.78
N ASP A 136 -16.59 2.14 -4.63
CA ASP A 136 -17.86 1.83 -5.31
C ASP A 136 -19.02 2.69 -4.79
N GLU A 137 -19.07 2.94 -3.50
CA GLU A 137 -20.05 3.84 -2.90
C GLU A 137 -19.84 5.29 -3.38
N THR A 138 -18.60 5.72 -3.40
CA THR A 138 -18.20 7.01 -3.96
C THR A 138 -18.65 7.16 -5.40
N ALA A 139 -18.42 6.16 -6.24
CA ALA A 139 -18.82 6.19 -7.64
C ALA A 139 -20.33 6.32 -7.81
N ARG A 140 -21.11 5.59 -7.00
CA ARG A 140 -22.57 5.71 -6.98
C ARG A 140 -23.04 7.10 -6.57
N THR A 141 -22.40 7.67 -5.56
CA THR A 141 -22.68 9.03 -5.09
C THR A 141 -22.42 10.03 -6.21
N VAL A 142 -21.22 10.00 -6.80
CA VAL A 142 -20.84 10.89 -7.92
C VAL A 142 -21.84 10.78 -9.07
N GLN A 143 -22.20 9.57 -9.46
CA GLN A 143 -23.17 9.32 -10.53
C GLN A 143 -24.57 9.90 -10.20
N SER A 144 -25.02 9.75 -8.96
CA SER A 144 -26.31 10.32 -8.51
C SER A 144 -26.32 11.84 -8.60
N TYR A 145 -25.26 12.51 -8.18
CA TYR A 145 -25.12 13.97 -8.27
C TYR A 145 -25.07 14.43 -9.71
N GLN A 146 -24.32 13.75 -10.59
CA GLN A 146 -24.26 14.06 -12.02
C GLN A 146 -25.63 13.95 -12.70
N GLN A 147 -26.40 12.91 -12.35
CA GLN A 147 -27.77 12.73 -12.89
C GLN A 147 -28.73 13.85 -12.47
N GLN A 148 -28.48 14.45 -11.32
CA GLN A 148 -29.25 15.60 -10.81
C GLN A 148 -28.73 16.96 -11.31
N GLY A 149 -27.64 16.97 -12.09
CA GLY A 149 -26.98 18.20 -12.53
C GLY A 149 -26.28 18.96 -11.41
N LEU A 150 -25.95 18.27 -10.31
CA LEU A 150 -25.26 18.83 -9.13
C LEU A 150 -23.78 18.47 -9.15
N GLU A 151 -22.95 19.30 -8.54
CA GLU A 151 -21.55 18.98 -8.29
C GLU A 151 -21.43 17.95 -7.15
N PRO A 152 -20.56 16.94 -7.29
CA PRO A 152 -20.29 15.98 -6.21
C PRO A 152 -19.74 16.69 -4.97
N PRO A 153 -20.01 16.17 -3.75
CA PRO A 153 -19.48 16.74 -2.53
C PRO A 153 -17.94 16.71 -2.51
N ALA A 154 -17.32 17.75 -1.96
CA ALA A 154 -15.85 17.85 -1.85
C ALA A 154 -15.22 16.75 -0.96
N THR A 155 -16.03 16.07 -0.15
CA THR A 155 -15.61 15.01 0.80
C THR A 155 -15.62 13.60 0.22
N VAL A 156 -15.50 13.48 -1.10
CA VAL A 156 -15.45 12.18 -1.80
C VAL A 156 -14.22 11.38 -1.38
N ASP A 157 -14.41 10.09 -1.06
CA ASP A 157 -13.28 9.20 -0.71
C ASP A 157 -12.52 8.77 -1.96
N ASN A 158 -11.29 9.29 -2.11
CA ASN A 158 -10.39 8.97 -3.22
C ASN A 158 -9.23 8.05 -2.81
N ASN A 159 -9.24 7.49 -1.60
CA ASN A 159 -8.11 6.72 -1.09
C ASN A 159 -7.75 5.53 -2.00
N PHE A 160 -8.74 4.77 -2.49
CA PHE A 160 -8.47 3.65 -3.38
C PHE A 160 -7.95 4.10 -4.76
N ALA A 161 -8.52 5.17 -5.32
CA ALA A 161 -8.04 5.75 -6.57
C ALA A 161 -6.59 6.22 -6.45
N ASN A 162 -6.24 6.89 -5.34
CA ASN A 162 -4.89 7.36 -5.08
C ASN A 162 -3.90 6.22 -4.81
N LEU A 163 -4.34 5.14 -4.18
CA LEU A 163 -3.54 3.92 -4.06
C LEU A 163 -3.17 3.35 -5.45
N LEU A 164 -4.15 3.21 -6.35
CA LEU A 164 -3.90 2.72 -7.72
C LEU A 164 -2.95 3.64 -8.48
N LEU A 165 -3.16 4.96 -8.39
CA LEU A 165 -2.30 5.95 -9.03
C LEU A 165 -0.88 5.92 -8.47
N ALA A 166 -0.71 5.79 -7.15
CA ALA A 166 0.59 5.71 -6.52
C ALA A 166 1.36 4.45 -6.95
N ILE A 167 0.69 3.29 -7.00
CA ILE A 167 1.28 2.04 -7.51
C ILE A 167 1.72 2.22 -8.98
N GLY A 168 0.84 2.74 -9.84
CA GLY A 168 1.16 2.99 -11.24
C GLY A 168 2.37 3.88 -11.42
N LYS A 169 2.36 5.04 -10.76
CA LYS A 169 3.44 6.03 -10.80
C LYS A 169 4.76 5.48 -10.28
N PHE A 170 4.72 4.67 -9.23
CA PHE A 170 5.90 4.06 -8.66
C PHE A 170 6.59 3.12 -9.65
N TYR A 171 5.87 2.19 -10.26
CA TYR A 171 6.45 1.21 -11.18
C TYR A 171 6.75 1.77 -12.57
N GLU A 172 6.06 2.82 -13.02
CA GLU A 172 6.38 3.52 -14.27
C GLU A 172 7.78 4.14 -14.24
N ASN A 173 8.28 4.50 -13.05
CA ASN A 173 9.56 5.18 -12.84
C ASN A 173 10.68 4.21 -12.40
N ASP A 174 10.72 2.97 -12.88
CA ASP A 174 11.81 2.01 -12.58
C ASP A 174 13.12 2.38 -13.30
N GLN A 175 13.77 3.46 -12.84
CA GLN A 175 15.05 3.94 -13.39
C GLN A 175 16.22 2.98 -13.13
N LEU A 176 16.06 2.04 -12.20
CA LEU A 176 17.08 1.08 -11.81
C LEU A 176 16.92 -0.27 -12.54
N GLU A 177 15.88 -0.42 -13.37
CA GLU A 177 15.56 -1.64 -14.12
C GLU A 177 15.45 -2.89 -13.23
N LEU A 178 14.97 -2.71 -11.98
CA LEU A 178 14.84 -3.81 -11.01
C LEU A 178 13.67 -4.75 -11.34
N GLN A 179 12.73 -4.32 -12.18
CA GLN A 179 11.59 -5.08 -12.67
C GLN A 179 10.73 -5.73 -11.56
N LEU A 180 10.66 -5.09 -10.38
CA LEU A 180 9.92 -5.63 -9.23
C LEU A 180 8.42 -5.76 -9.50
N SER A 181 7.88 -5.03 -10.48
CA SER A 181 6.50 -5.14 -10.95
C SER A 181 6.15 -6.53 -11.50
N LEU A 182 7.13 -7.35 -11.90
CA LEU A 182 6.91 -8.72 -12.37
C LEU A 182 6.22 -9.60 -11.33
N GLU A 183 6.38 -9.30 -10.05
CA GLU A 183 5.74 -10.05 -8.96
C GLU A 183 4.20 -10.04 -9.07
N TYR A 184 3.61 -8.99 -9.63
CA TYR A 184 2.16 -8.91 -9.88
C TYR A 184 1.66 -9.91 -10.94
N TRP A 185 2.53 -10.35 -11.83
CA TRP A 185 2.20 -11.22 -12.98
C TRP A 185 2.55 -12.69 -12.78
N GLY A 186 3.16 -13.05 -11.66
CA GLY A 186 3.65 -14.41 -11.38
C GLY A 186 2.65 -15.54 -11.69
N PRO A 187 1.34 -15.44 -11.34
CA PRO A 187 0.35 -16.48 -11.65
C PRO A 187 0.07 -16.65 -13.16
N MET A 188 0.42 -15.67 -13.98
CA MET A 188 0.22 -15.72 -15.45
C MET A 188 1.47 -16.17 -16.20
N GLU A 189 2.61 -16.30 -15.54
CA GLU A 189 3.83 -16.81 -16.15
C GLU A 189 3.71 -18.32 -16.34
N LYS A 190 3.46 -18.71 -17.57
CA LYS A 190 3.42 -20.12 -18.00
C LYS A 190 4.79 -20.52 -18.54
N ASP A 191 5.77 -20.66 -17.69
CA ASP A 191 6.99 -21.36 -18.10
C ASP A 191 6.90 -22.83 -17.64
N PRO A 192 6.74 -23.80 -18.58
CA PRO A 192 6.60 -25.22 -18.23
C PRO A 192 7.84 -25.83 -17.55
N GLY A 193 8.98 -25.12 -17.63
CA GLY A 193 10.26 -25.56 -17.06
C GLY A 193 10.60 -24.95 -15.71
N ALA A 194 9.94 -23.88 -15.30
CA ALA A 194 10.17 -23.24 -14.03
C ALA A 194 9.20 -23.81 -12.99
N PHE A 195 9.63 -24.81 -12.23
CA PHE A 195 9.01 -25.19 -10.94
C PHE A 195 9.16 -24.06 -9.89
N HIS A 196 9.03 -22.81 -10.31
CA HIS A 196 8.86 -21.71 -9.37
C HIS A 196 7.46 -21.81 -8.80
N ARG A 197 7.37 -22.31 -7.56
CA ARG A 197 6.18 -22.16 -6.74
C ARG A 197 5.84 -20.67 -6.75
N THR A 198 4.75 -20.31 -7.42
CA THR A 198 4.20 -18.96 -7.35
C THR A 198 4.11 -18.58 -5.87
N SER A 199 4.78 -17.50 -5.46
CA SER A 199 4.80 -17.09 -4.06
C SER A 199 3.39 -16.72 -3.60
N SER A 200 3.08 -16.91 -2.32
CA SER A 200 1.81 -16.45 -1.74
C SER A 200 1.55 -14.99 -2.07
N ARG A 201 2.58 -14.15 -1.95
CA ARG A 201 2.56 -12.73 -2.26
C ARG A 201 2.13 -12.48 -3.71
N SER A 202 2.74 -13.14 -4.67
CA SER A 202 2.40 -12.99 -6.10
C SER A 202 0.93 -13.34 -6.39
N VAL A 203 0.38 -14.37 -5.71
CA VAL A 203 -1.05 -14.69 -5.80
C VAL A 203 -1.92 -13.57 -5.24
N CYS A 204 -1.54 -13.00 -4.09
CA CYS A 204 -2.28 -11.89 -3.49
C CYS A 204 -2.24 -10.63 -4.37
N LEU A 205 -1.08 -10.30 -4.94
CA LEU A 205 -0.93 -9.17 -5.86
C LEU A 205 -1.78 -9.34 -7.13
N PHE A 206 -1.81 -10.54 -7.70
CA PHE A 206 -2.66 -10.82 -8.86
C PHE A 206 -4.15 -10.74 -8.52
N LYS A 207 -4.58 -11.26 -7.35
CA LYS A 207 -5.95 -11.11 -6.87
C LYS A 207 -6.33 -9.64 -6.66
N PHE A 208 -5.40 -8.83 -6.15
CA PHE A 208 -5.60 -7.38 -6.00
C PHE A 208 -5.89 -6.71 -7.35
N MET A 209 -5.09 -7.00 -8.38
CA MET A 209 -5.33 -6.45 -9.72
C MET A 209 -6.73 -6.82 -10.26
N ARG A 210 -7.16 -8.06 -10.05
CA ARG A 210 -8.51 -8.51 -10.43
C ARG A 210 -9.60 -7.81 -9.63
N LEU A 211 -9.44 -7.71 -8.31
CA LEU A 211 -10.37 -6.98 -7.43
C LEU A 211 -10.50 -5.51 -7.86
N ALA A 212 -9.37 -4.86 -8.18
CA ALA A 212 -9.37 -3.47 -8.60
C ALA A 212 -10.08 -3.26 -9.94
N GLY A 213 -10.02 -4.24 -10.85
CA GLY A 213 -10.64 -4.18 -12.18
C GLY A 213 -12.04 -4.78 -12.28
N ASP A 214 -12.54 -5.44 -11.22
CA ASP A 214 -13.85 -6.07 -11.24
C ASP A 214 -14.97 -5.01 -11.21
N LEU A 215 -15.96 -5.16 -12.10
CA LEU A 215 -17.09 -4.22 -12.23
C LEU A 215 -16.65 -2.75 -12.13
N LEU A 216 -15.65 -2.39 -12.91
CA LEU A 216 -14.89 -1.15 -12.78
C LEU A 216 -15.77 0.10 -12.94
N PRO A 217 -15.97 0.91 -11.89
CA PRO A 217 -16.76 2.13 -12.00
C PRO A 217 -15.98 3.23 -12.75
N GLN A 218 -16.72 4.17 -13.35
CA GLN A 218 -16.14 5.24 -14.17
C GLN A 218 -15.06 6.04 -13.44
N THR A 219 -15.23 6.28 -12.15
CA THR A 219 -14.28 7.04 -11.31
C THR A 219 -12.93 6.33 -11.14
N LEU A 220 -12.89 5.01 -11.21
CA LEU A 220 -11.69 4.20 -11.09
C LEU A 220 -11.06 3.80 -12.42
N PHE A 221 -11.71 4.08 -13.56
CA PHE A 221 -11.23 3.66 -14.87
C PHE A 221 -9.82 4.18 -15.16
N ILE A 222 -9.60 5.48 -15.04
CA ILE A 222 -8.28 6.08 -15.28
C ILE A 222 -7.24 5.63 -14.24
N PRO A 223 -7.51 5.66 -12.92
CA PRO A 223 -6.60 5.13 -11.91
C PRO A 223 -6.16 3.69 -12.18
N TYR A 224 -7.10 2.81 -12.51
CA TYR A 224 -6.82 1.41 -12.80
C TYR A 224 -5.94 1.22 -14.04
N LEU A 225 -6.25 1.91 -15.15
CA LEU A 225 -5.44 1.84 -16.36
C LEU A 225 -4.03 2.39 -16.15
N LYS A 226 -3.86 3.46 -15.36
CA LYS A 226 -2.55 3.99 -15.01
C LYS A 226 -1.76 3.00 -14.16
N MET A 227 -2.41 2.34 -13.19
CA MET A 227 -1.77 1.27 -12.42
C MET A 227 -1.29 0.14 -13.35
N LEU A 228 -2.18 -0.38 -14.22
CA LEU A 228 -1.82 -1.44 -15.16
C LEU A 228 -0.67 -1.02 -16.10
N ALA A 229 -0.68 0.21 -16.60
CA ALA A 229 0.39 0.73 -17.45
C ALA A 229 1.73 0.73 -16.72
N GLY A 230 1.77 1.22 -15.47
CA GLY A 230 3.00 1.26 -14.67
C GLY A 230 3.59 -0.13 -14.39
N ILE A 231 2.74 -1.11 -14.03
CA ILE A 231 3.21 -2.48 -13.76
C ILE A 231 3.47 -3.32 -15.02
N SER A 232 3.26 -2.74 -16.22
CA SER A 232 3.39 -3.42 -17.51
C SER A 232 4.65 -2.97 -18.30
N GLY A 233 5.72 -2.63 -17.61
CA GLY A 233 6.93 -2.03 -18.17
C GLY A 233 7.72 -2.90 -19.16
N ASN A 234 7.36 -4.18 -19.38
CA ASN A 234 8.00 -5.06 -20.35
C ASN A 234 6.97 -5.73 -21.28
N PRO A 235 7.41 -6.29 -22.46
CA PRO A 235 6.49 -6.87 -23.43
C PRO A 235 5.64 -8.04 -22.92
N GLN A 236 6.17 -8.84 -21.98
CA GLN A 236 5.42 -9.96 -21.41
C GLN A 236 4.34 -9.47 -20.46
N SER A 237 4.66 -8.55 -19.56
CA SER A 237 3.70 -7.92 -18.66
C SER A 237 2.59 -7.18 -19.42
N ALA A 238 2.95 -6.50 -20.53
CA ALA A 238 1.97 -5.83 -21.39
C ALA A 238 0.99 -6.83 -22.03
N ARG A 239 1.46 -8.00 -22.47
CA ARG A 239 0.58 -9.10 -22.96
C ARG A 239 -0.32 -9.62 -21.85
N ASN A 240 0.22 -9.78 -20.63
CA ASN A 240 -0.55 -10.24 -19.49
C ASN A 240 -1.64 -9.23 -19.12
N ALA A 241 -1.33 -7.92 -19.10
CA ALA A 241 -2.30 -6.85 -18.89
C ALA A 241 -3.42 -6.86 -19.94
N PHE A 242 -3.06 -7.01 -21.21
CA PHE A 242 -4.04 -7.13 -22.28
C PHE A 242 -4.95 -8.36 -22.13
N ASN A 243 -4.41 -9.49 -21.71
CA ASN A 243 -5.19 -10.70 -21.45
C ASN A 243 -6.11 -10.54 -20.21
N LEU A 244 -5.65 -9.81 -19.20
CA LEU A 244 -6.46 -9.50 -18.02
C LEU A 244 -7.65 -8.61 -18.38
N LEU A 245 -7.46 -7.61 -19.25
CA LEU A 245 -8.52 -6.70 -19.69
C LEU A 245 -9.55 -7.35 -20.63
N LYS A 246 -9.27 -8.54 -21.17
CA LYS A 246 -10.21 -9.29 -22.02
C LYS A 246 -11.16 -10.21 -21.26
N GLN A 247 -10.89 -10.45 -19.99
CA GLN A 247 -11.72 -11.33 -19.14
C GLN A 247 -12.90 -10.56 -18.57
#